data_3d40716c8a8f1189a8319e80fdbaf04d
#
_entry.id   3d40716c8a8f1189a8319e80fdbaf04d
#
_cell.length_a   1.000
_cell.length_b   1.000
_cell.length_c   1.000
_cell.angle_alpha   90.00
_cell.angle_beta   90.00
_cell.angle_gamma   90.00
#
_symmetry.space_group_name_H-M   'P 1'
#
loop_
_entity.id
_entity.type
_entity.pdbx_description
1 polymer ?
#
loop_
_entity_poly.entity_id
_entity_poly.type
_entity_poly.pdbx_seq_one_letter_code
_entity_poly.pdbx_strand_id
1 'polypeptide(L)'
;MLRRRHFNWTLLALAGWGFAASIQAASVQRILVLGDSLSAEYGLARGTGWVALMQKQLDKEKPGVEVINASISGDTTSGGRSRLPALLKRHQPSHVVIELGGNDALRGLPMTMTQGNLLAMTQQAQAAGAQVLLLGMQMPPNYGPDMARQFEAAYAQVAKSQKAALVPFFLKGVGDDPDPLKWFQADRIHPNEAAQPRMLANVWPILKKQLK
;
A
#
# COMPACT_ATOMS: atom_id res chain seq x y z
N MET A 1 55.66 57.98 48.18
CA MET A 1 54.95 56.68 48.32
C MET A 1 53.69 56.68 47.47
N LEU A 2 53.73 56.08 46.28
CA LEU A 2 52.60 55.97 45.37
C LEU A 2 51.97 54.60 45.51
N ARG A 3 50.70 54.50 45.92
CA ARG A 3 49.86 53.27 45.89
C ARG A 3 49.26 53.05 44.51
N ARG A 4 49.67 52.00 43.82
CA ARG A 4 49.03 51.52 42.58
C ARG A 4 47.72 50.78 42.94
N ARG A 5 46.62 51.23 42.36
CA ARG A 5 45.34 50.54 42.39
C ARG A 5 45.26 49.59 41.19
N HIS A 6 45.13 48.28 41.44
CA HIS A 6 44.86 47.27 40.40
C HIS A 6 43.34 47.23 40.13
N PHE A 7 43.01 47.48 38.89
CA PHE A 7 41.60 47.41 38.42
C PHE A 7 41.46 46.02 37.77
N ASN A 8 40.68 45.10 38.38
CA ASN A 8 40.37 43.78 37.83
C ASN A 8 39.17 43.90 36.90
N TRP A 9 39.34 43.61 35.61
CA TRP A 9 38.28 43.44 34.65
C TRP A 9 37.89 41.96 34.63
N THR A 10 36.71 41.66 35.16
CA THR A 10 36.08 40.33 35.02
C THR A 10 35.26 40.34 33.75
N LEU A 11 35.74 39.65 32.73
CA LEU A 11 34.99 39.39 31.47
C LEU A 11 33.96 38.27 31.74
N LEU A 12 32.69 38.60 31.80
CA LEU A 12 31.58 37.65 31.73
C LEU A 12 31.41 37.21 30.27
N ALA A 13 31.82 35.98 29.95
CA ALA A 13 31.49 35.32 28.68
C ALA A 13 30.08 34.75 28.78
N LEU A 14 29.11 35.43 28.14
CA LEU A 14 27.77 34.91 27.90
C LEU A 14 27.85 33.84 26.81
N ALA A 15 27.87 32.57 27.20
CA ALA A 15 27.70 31.44 26.26
C ALA A 15 26.23 31.37 25.84
N GLY A 16 25.89 31.97 24.67
CA GLY A 16 24.61 31.81 24.03
C GLY A 16 24.47 30.41 23.44
N TRP A 17 23.72 29.54 24.11
CA TRP A 17 23.28 28.27 23.52
C TRP A 17 22.18 28.54 22.51
N GLY A 18 22.58 28.65 21.24
CA GLY A 18 21.63 28.68 20.13
C GLY A 18 20.97 27.30 20.00
N PHE A 19 19.71 27.17 20.41
CA PHE A 19 18.85 26.05 20.05
C PHE A 19 18.61 26.12 18.52
N ALA A 20 19.39 25.37 17.73
CA ALA A 20 19.06 25.09 16.36
C ALA A 20 17.85 24.14 16.37
N ALA A 21 16.65 24.68 16.25
CA ALA A 21 15.45 23.90 15.99
C ALA A 21 15.65 23.27 14.60
N SER A 22 15.98 21.98 14.57
CA SER A 22 15.98 21.19 13.34
C SER A 22 14.55 21.17 12.82
N ILE A 23 14.25 21.95 11.79
CA ILE A 23 13.02 21.84 11.03
C ILE A 23 13.09 20.48 10.33
N GLN A 24 12.53 19.46 10.97
CA GLN A 24 12.33 18.15 10.36
C GLN A 24 11.31 18.37 9.24
N ALA A 25 11.79 18.49 8.01
CA ALA A 25 10.90 18.50 6.84
C ALA A 25 10.00 17.27 6.93
N ALA A 26 8.69 17.47 7.01
CA ALA A 26 7.74 16.36 7.02
C ALA A 26 8.03 15.49 5.80
N SER A 27 8.43 14.24 6.03
CA SER A 27 8.73 13.31 4.95
C SER A 27 7.45 13.13 4.11
N VAL A 28 7.53 13.39 2.81
CA VAL A 28 6.43 13.17 1.89
C VAL A 28 5.94 11.73 2.04
N GLN A 29 4.68 11.55 2.45
CA GLN A 29 4.10 10.22 2.55
C GLN A 29 3.90 9.66 1.14
N ARG A 30 4.44 8.48 0.87
CA ARG A 30 4.29 7.79 -0.42
C ARG A 30 3.61 6.45 -0.21
N ILE A 31 2.59 6.21 -1.04
CA ILE A 31 1.85 4.94 -1.09
C ILE A 31 2.28 4.22 -2.37
N LEU A 32 2.96 3.10 -2.23
CA LEU A 32 3.29 2.22 -3.35
C LEU A 32 2.18 1.19 -3.51
N VAL A 33 1.53 1.14 -4.67
CA VAL A 33 0.59 0.08 -5.03
C VAL A 33 1.32 -0.95 -5.88
N LEU A 34 1.43 -2.16 -5.35
CA LEU A 34 2.02 -3.33 -5.99
C LEU A 34 0.88 -4.28 -6.33
N GLY A 35 0.40 -4.23 -7.56
CA GLY A 35 -0.77 -4.97 -8.01
C GLY A 35 -0.62 -5.57 -9.40
N ASP A 36 -1.72 -6.13 -9.85
CA ASP A 36 -1.85 -6.71 -11.19
C ASP A 36 -2.78 -5.88 -12.11
N SER A 37 -3.54 -6.54 -12.99
CA SER A 37 -4.45 -5.89 -13.94
C SER A 37 -5.57 -5.11 -13.26
N LEU A 38 -6.00 -5.51 -12.05
CA LEU A 38 -7.07 -4.83 -11.30
C LEU A 38 -6.64 -3.43 -10.83
N SER A 39 -5.34 -3.22 -10.68
CA SER A 39 -4.77 -1.94 -10.27
C SER A 39 -4.05 -1.19 -11.41
N ALA A 40 -3.72 -1.89 -12.53
CA ALA A 40 -3.01 -1.34 -13.68
C ALA A 40 -3.91 -0.69 -14.74
N GLU A 41 -5.18 -0.46 -14.43
CA GLU A 41 -6.18 0.11 -15.36
C GLU A 41 -6.39 -0.72 -16.64
N TYR A 42 -6.27 -2.06 -16.56
CA TYR A 42 -6.47 -2.92 -17.73
C TYR A 42 -7.88 -2.74 -18.32
N GLY A 43 -7.93 -2.41 -19.62
CA GLY A 43 -9.20 -2.17 -20.33
C GLY A 43 -9.97 -0.91 -19.94
N LEU A 44 -9.38 -0.04 -19.11
CA LEU A 44 -9.97 1.23 -18.67
C LEU A 44 -9.32 2.43 -19.36
N ALA A 45 -10.03 3.54 -19.42
CA ALA A 45 -9.42 4.80 -19.75
C ALA A 45 -8.39 5.19 -18.67
N ARG A 46 -7.26 5.74 -19.08
CA ARG A 46 -6.22 6.17 -18.13
C ARG A 46 -6.75 7.20 -17.14
N GLY A 47 -6.48 7.00 -15.86
CA GLY A 47 -6.89 7.90 -14.79
C GLY A 47 -8.31 7.67 -14.28
N THR A 48 -8.97 6.54 -14.65
CA THR A 48 -10.30 6.14 -14.17
C THR A 48 -10.27 4.95 -13.21
N GLY A 49 -9.12 4.25 -13.08
CA GLY A 49 -8.96 3.15 -12.16
C GLY A 49 -8.94 3.60 -10.69
N TRP A 50 -9.22 2.66 -9.79
CA TRP A 50 -9.33 2.92 -8.34
C TRP A 50 -8.07 3.57 -7.74
N VAL A 51 -6.87 3.27 -8.25
CA VAL A 51 -5.61 3.88 -7.79
C VAL A 51 -5.55 5.35 -8.17
N ALA A 52 -5.97 5.71 -9.38
CA ALA A 52 -6.04 7.10 -9.81
C ALA A 52 -7.14 7.87 -9.04
N LEU A 53 -8.28 7.23 -8.77
CA LEU A 53 -9.33 7.80 -7.93
C LEU A 53 -8.84 8.01 -6.49
N MET A 54 -8.01 7.11 -5.96
CA MET A 54 -7.38 7.25 -4.64
C MET A 54 -6.48 8.49 -4.59
N GLN A 55 -5.64 8.74 -5.61
CA GLN A 55 -4.84 9.96 -5.67
C GLN A 55 -5.73 11.21 -5.66
N LYS A 56 -6.77 11.23 -6.51
CA LYS A 56 -7.71 12.38 -6.55
C LYS A 56 -8.41 12.64 -5.19
N GLN A 57 -8.67 11.59 -4.43
CA GLN A 57 -9.24 11.72 -3.08
C GLN A 57 -8.21 12.21 -2.07
N LEU A 58 -6.97 11.71 -2.14
CA LEU A 58 -5.86 12.16 -1.30
C LEU A 58 -5.53 13.64 -1.55
N ASP A 59 -5.53 14.09 -2.79
CA ASP A 59 -5.28 15.51 -3.13
C ASP A 59 -6.25 16.46 -2.42
N LYS A 60 -7.47 15.99 -2.15
CA LYS A 60 -8.50 16.76 -1.42
C LYS A 60 -8.41 16.62 0.10
N GLU A 61 -8.18 15.40 0.60
CA GLU A 61 -8.29 15.10 2.03
C GLU A 61 -6.94 15.13 2.77
N LYS A 62 -5.84 14.82 2.06
CA LYS A 62 -4.48 14.74 2.60
C LYS A 62 -3.46 15.23 1.57
N PRO A 63 -3.45 16.54 1.27
CA PRO A 63 -2.51 17.12 0.30
C PRO A 63 -1.06 16.77 0.65
N GLY A 64 -0.26 16.41 -0.37
CA GLY A 64 1.14 16.04 -0.22
C GLY A 64 1.40 14.54 -0.06
N VAL A 65 0.36 13.69 -0.04
CA VAL A 65 0.52 12.23 -0.14
C VAL A 65 0.59 11.83 -1.62
N GLU A 66 1.65 11.14 -2.01
CA GLU A 66 1.89 10.69 -3.39
C GLU A 66 1.54 9.21 -3.54
N VAL A 67 0.80 8.85 -4.60
CA VAL A 67 0.52 7.46 -4.96
C VAL A 67 1.39 7.03 -6.14
N ILE A 68 2.15 5.96 -5.94
CA ILE A 68 2.99 5.35 -6.97
C ILE A 68 2.33 4.03 -7.37
N ASN A 69 1.72 4.01 -8.55
CA ASN A 69 1.16 2.79 -9.10
C ASN A 69 2.24 2.01 -9.83
N ALA A 70 2.70 0.92 -9.24
CA ALA A 70 3.67 -0.01 -9.80
C ALA A 70 3.03 -1.34 -10.21
N SER A 71 1.73 -1.34 -10.51
CA SER A 71 0.99 -2.53 -10.90
C SER A 71 1.30 -2.94 -12.35
N ILE A 72 1.32 -4.25 -12.61
CA ILE A 72 1.60 -4.83 -13.93
C ILE A 72 0.53 -5.87 -14.25
N SER A 73 -0.20 -5.68 -15.34
CA SER A 73 -1.23 -6.64 -15.78
C SER A 73 -0.67 -8.05 -15.93
N GLY A 74 -1.37 -9.03 -15.37
CA GLY A 74 -0.96 -10.44 -15.41
C GLY A 74 0.10 -10.82 -14.38
N ASP A 75 0.54 -9.90 -13.52
CA ASP A 75 1.56 -10.20 -12.52
C ASP A 75 1.07 -11.21 -11.47
N THR A 76 1.99 -12.02 -10.97
CA THR A 76 1.76 -12.99 -9.90
C THR A 76 2.41 -12.53 -8.60
N THR A 77 2.12 -13.22 -7.50
CA THR A 77 2.83 -12.95 -6.24
C THR A 77 4.34 -13.17 -6.36
N SER A 78 4.80 -14.10 -7.23
CA SER A 78 6.22 -14.31 -7.49
C SER A 78 6.85 -13.12 -8.23
N GLY A 79 6.18 -12.59 -9.25
CA GLY A 79 6.63 -11.41 -9.99
C GLY A 79 6.69 -10.16 -9.07
N GLY A 80 5.63 -9.91 -8.30
CA GLY A 80 5.60 -8.84 -7.32
C GLY A 80 6.74 -8.93 -6.31
N ARG A 81 6.97 -10.12 -5.73
CA ARG A 81 8.08 -10.38 -4.80
C ARG A 81 9.44 -10.07 -5.42
N SER A 82 9.65 -10.44 -6.67
CA SER A 82 10.93 -10.24 -7.38
C SER A 82 11.26 -8.76 -7.58
N ARG A 83 10.25 -7.93 -7.91
CA ARG A 83 10.47 -6.51 -8.24
C ARG A 83 10.33 -5.55 -7.04
N LEU A 84 9.70 -6.00 -5.93
CA LEU A 84 9.47 -5.16 -4.76
C LEU A 84 10.75 -4.53 -4.17
N PRO A 85 11.88 -5.23 -4.00
CA PRO A 85 13.10 -4.65 -3.42
C PRO A 85 13.60 -3.42 -4.17
N ALA A 86 13.58 -3.45 -5.51
CA ALA A 86 13.99 -2.32 -6.33
C ALA A 86 13.03 -1.13 -6.20
N LEU A 87 11.73 -1.39 -6.10
CA LEU A 87 10.70 -0.37 -5.89
C LEU A 87 10.81 0.29 -4.51
N LEU A 88 11.04 -0.49 -3.46
CA LEU A 88 11.27 0.01 -2.10
C LEU A 88 12.49 0.93 -2.05
N LYS A 89 13.61 0.51 -2.65
CA LYS A 89 14.83 1.31 -2.71
C LYS A 89 14.62 2.63 -3.48
N ARG A 90 13.92 2.55 -4.62
CA ARG A 90 13.70 3.70 -5.50
C ARG A 90 12.74 4.73 -4.91
N HIS A 91 11.64 4.27 -4.33
CA HIS A 91 10.53 5.14 -3.97
C HIS A 91 10.45 5.45 -2.48
N GLN A 92 11.11 4.64 -1.62
CA GLN A 92 11.10 4.79 -0.16
C GLN A 92 9.68 5.04 0.38
N PRO A 93 8.70 4.16 0.06
CA PRO A 93 7.31 4.38 0.42
C PRO A 93 7.11 4.26 1.92
N SER A 94 6.23 5.10 2.47
CA SER A 94 5.74 4.96 3.86
C SER A 94 4.65 3.90 3.98
N HIS A 95 3.97 3.57 2.86
CA HIS A 95 2.90 2.59 2.80
C HIS A 95 3.05 1.74 1.53
N VAL A 96 2.79 0.45 1.66
CA VAL A 96 2.73 -0.49 0.52
C VAL A 96 1.36 -1.18 0.52
N VAL A 97 0.62 -1.03 -0.56
CA VAL A 97 -0.61 -1.77 -0.82
C VAL A 97 -0.28 -2.93 -1.73
N ILE A 98 -0.55 -4.15 -1.30
CA ILE A 98 -0.29 -5.38 -2.07
C ILE A 98 -1.63 -5.93 -2.56
N GLU A 99 -1.83 -5.90 -3.88
CA GLU A 99 -3.01 -6.39 -4.59
C GLU A 99 -2.53 -7.44 -5.62
N LEU A 100 -2.24 -8.64 -5.16
CA LEU A 100 -1.71 -9.76 -5.95
C LEU A 100 -2.23 -11.09 -5.42
N GLY A 101 -2.25 -12.11 -6.28
CA GLY A 101 -2.67 -13.48 -5.97
C GLY A 101 -3.80 -13.98 -6.86
N GLY A 102 -4.58 -13.08 -7.46
CA GLY A 102 -5.61 -13.46 -8.44
C GLY A 102 -5.04 -14.27 -9.60
N ASN A 103 -3.92 -13.83 -10.17
CA ASN A 103 -3.24 -14.55 -11.26
C ASN A 103 -2.62 -15.87 -10.81
N ASP A 104 -2.17 -16.00 -9.56
CA ASP A 104 -1.71 -17.27 -9.01
C ASP A 104 -2.85 -18.29 -9.01
N ALA A 105 -4.03 -17.88 -8.51
CA ALA A 105 -5.23 -18.71 -8.48
C ALA A 105 -5.71 -19.09 -9.88
N LEU A 106 -5.81 -18.14 -10.81
CA LEU A 106 -6.22 -18.39 -12.21
C LEU A 106 -5.30 -19.36 -12.95
N ARG A 107 -4.01 -19.39 -12.58
CA ARG A 107 -3.02 -20.30 -13.15
C ARG A 107 -2.87 -21.61 -12.39
N GLY A 108 -3.64 -21.83 -11.34
CA GLY A 108 -3.56 -23.05 -10.52
C GLY A 108 -2.23 -23.20 -9.78
N LEU A 109 -1.57 -22.09 -9.44
CA LEU A 109 -0.30 -22.14 -8.71
C LEU A 109 -0.53 -22.59 -7.26
N PRO A 110 0.45 -23.28 -6.62
CA PRO A 110 0.29 -23.78 -5.26
C PRO A 110 -0.03 -22.66 -4.27
N MET A 111 -1.06 -22.83 -3.46
CA MET A 111 -1.48 -21.85 -2.46
C MET A 111 -0.40 -21.53 -1.42
N THR A 112 0.42 -22.51 -1.07
CA THR A 112 1.57 -22.33 -0.18
C THR A 112 2.61 -21.38 -0.75
N MET A 113 2.77 -21.35 -2.09
CA MET A 113 3.65 -20.42 -2.78
C MET A 113 3.07 -18.99 -2.73
N THR A 114 1.78 -18.84 -3.03
CA THR A 114 1.07 -17.55 -2.95
C THR A 114 1.21 -16.96 -1.55
N GLN A 115 0.89 -17.75 -0.52
CA GLN A 115 1.00 -17.33 0.87
C GLN A 115 2.44 -16.96 1.27
N GLY A 116 3.42 -17.79 0.88
CA GLY A 116 4.83 -17.54 1.14
C GLY A 116 5.34 -16.26 0.47
N ASN A 117 4.89 -15.97 -0.74
CA ASN A 117 5.23 -14.74 -1.44
C ASN A 117 4.58 -13.50 -0.80
N LEU A 118 3.29 -13.56 -0.42
CA LEU A 118 2.61 -12.49 0.30
C LEU A 118 3.31 -12.19 1.64
N LEU A 119 3.69 -13.24 2.39
CA LEU A 119 4.45 -13.11 3.62
C LEU A 119 5.79 -12.41 3.39
N ALA A 120 6.57 -12.87 2.40
CA ALA A 120 7.87 -12.31 2.09
C ALA A 120 7.78 -10.84 1.66
N MET A 121 6.81 -10.47 0.81
CA MET A 121 6.59 -9.09 0.39
C MET A 121 6.20 -8.20 1.57
N THR A 122 5.34 -8.68 2.47
CA THR A 122 4.95 -7.96 3.68
C THR A 122 6.16 -7.69 4.56
N GLN A 123 7.00 -8.69 4.80
CA GLN A 123 8.21 -8.55 5.59
C GLN A 123 9.23 -7.61 4.96
N GLN A 124 9.44 -7.68 3.63
CA GLN A 124 10.34 -6.78 2.91
C GLN A 124 9.89 -5.32 3.01
N ALA A 125 8.58 -5.06 2.85
CA ALA A 125 8.03 -3.71 2.97
C ALA A 125 8.18 -3.17 4.40
N GLN A 126 7.87 -3.98 5.41
CA GLN A 126 8.01 -3.61 6.83
C GLN A 126 9.46 -3.38 7.23
N ALA A 127 10.39 -4.21 6.74
CA ALA A 127 11.82 -4.03 6.96
C ALA A 127 12.35 -2.72 6.34
N ALA A 128 11.72 -2.22 5.27
CA ALA A 128 12.00 -0.92 4.68
C ALA A 128 11.29 0.25 5.39
N GLY A 129 10.59 0.00 6.51
CA GLY A 129 9.88 1.01 7.30
C GLY A 129 8.47 1.33 6.83
N ALA A 130 7.93 0.60 5.84
CA ALA A 130 6.58 0.86 5.33
C ALA A 130 5.50 0.12 6.13
N GLN A 131 4.34 0.76 6.30
CA GLN A 131 3.12 0.07 6.71
C GLN A 131 2.55 -0.71 5.53
N VAL A 132 1.95 -1.88 5.78
CA VAL A 132 1.43 -2.73 4.73
C VAL A 132 -0.08 -2.87 4.83
N LEU A 133 -0.75 -2.77 3.68
CA LEU A 133 -2.14 -3.10 3.47
C LEU A 133 -2.25 -4.22 2.43
N LEU A 134 -2.78 -5.36 2.83
CA LEU A 134 -3.10 -6.47 1.93
C LEU A 134 -4.54 -6.31 1.41
N LEU A 135 -4.72 -6.48 0.11
CA LEU A 135 -6.05 -6.57 -0.50
C LEU A 135 -6.36 -8.04 -0.76
N GLY A 136 -7.21 -8.61 0.09
CA GLY A 136 -7.66 -10.00 -0.01
C GLY A 136 -8.61 -10.19 -1.19
N MET A 137 -8.58 -11.38 -1.76
CA MET A 137 -9.41 -11.80 -2.88
C MET A 137 -10.21 -13.04 -2.51
N GLN A 138 -11.34 -13.24 -3.19
CA GLN A 138 -12.13 -14.46 -3.13
C GLN A 138 -12.07 -15.18 -4.47
N MET A 139 -12.08 -16.50 -4.41
CA MET A 139 -12.16 -17.31 -5.63
C MET A 139 -13.62 -17.47 -6.05
N PRO A 140 -13.88 -17.51 -7.37
CA PRO A 140 -15.19 -17.85 -7.87
C PRO A 140 -15.66 -19.22 -7.36
N PRO A 141 -16.99 -19.43 -7.17
CA PRO A 141 -17.53 -20.67 -6.57
C PRO A 141 -17.16 -21.96 -7.31
N ASN A 142 -16.86 -21.89 -8.59
CA ASN A 142 -16.47 -23.04 -9.43
C ASN A 142 -15.10 -23.64 -9.11
N TYR A 143 -14.27 -22.99 -8.29
CA TYR A 143 -13.00 -23.54 -7.80
C TYR A 143 -13.16 -24.48 -6.59
N GLY A 144 -14.36 -24.58 -6.06
CA GLY A 144 -14.68 -25.41 -4.90
C GLY A 144 -14.44 -24.71 -3.55
N PRO A 145 -15.19 -25.11 -2.51
CA PRO A 145 -15.21 -24.40 -1.23
C PRO A 145 -13.88 -24.51 -0.46
N ASP A 146 -13.14 -25.60 -0.61
CA ASP A 146 -11.87 -25.80 0.11
C ASP A 146 -10.79 -24.86 -0.42
N MET A 147 -10.67 -24.73 -1.72
CA MET A 147 -9.72 -23.84 -2.37
C MET A 147 -10.06 -22.38 -2.05
N ALA A 148 -11.34 -22.00 -2.09
CA ALA A 148 -11.80 -20.68 -1.74
C ALA A 148 -11.42 -20.31 -0.29
N ARG A 149 -11.69 -21.20 0.67
CA ARG A 149 -11.28 -21.01 2.07
C ARG A 149 -9.78 -20.87 2.26
N GLN A 150 -8.98 -21.71 1.60
CA GLN A 150 -7.52 -21.64 1.67
C GLN A 150 -6.99 -20.32 1.10
N PHE A 151 -7.58 -19.84 0.01
CA PHE A 151 -7.17 -18.60 -0.63
C PHE A 151 -7.43 -17.39 0.28
N GLU A 152 -8.63 -17.27 0.84
CA GLU A 152 -8.96 -16.22 1.81
C GLU A 152 -8.09 -16.31 3.08
N ALA A 153 -7.89 -17.53 3.58
CA ALA A 153 -7.07 -17.77 4.75
C ALA A 153 -5.62 -17.36 4.57
N ALA A 154 -5.06 -17.45 3.36
CA ALA A 154 -3.68 -17.05 3.08
C ALA A 154 -3.44 -15.58 3.40
N TYR A 155 -4.33 -14.69 2.97
CA TYR A 155 -4.23 -13.26 3.27
C TYR A 155 -4.44 -12.98 4.77
N ALA A 156 -5.45 -13.60 5.38
CA ALA A 156 -5.77 -13.40 6.78
C ALA A 156 -4.63 -13.86 7.71
N GLN A 157 -4.01 -14.99 7.41
CA GLN A 157 -2.89 -15.52 8.18
C GLN A 157 -1.65 -14.63 8.07
N VAL A 158 -1.31 -14.16 6.86
CA VAL A 158 -0.21 -13.21 6.65
C VAL A 158 -0.47 -11.90 7.38
N ALA A 159 -1.66 -11.31 7.21
CA ALA A 159 -2.03 -10.07 7.88
C ALA A 159 -1.91 -10.20 9.40
N LYS A 160 -2.45 -11.29 9.97
CA LYS A 160 -2.39 -11.56 11.41
C LYS A 160 -0.95 -11.75 11.91
N SER A 161 -0.16 -12.59 11.24
CA SER A 161 1.21 -12.91 11.66
C SER A 161 2.16 -11.72 11.59
N GLN A 162 1.96 -10.85 10.60
CA GLN A 162 2.80 -9.66 10.37
C GLN A 162 2.19 -8.37 10.94
N LYS A 163 1.04 -8.42 11.60
CA LYS A 163 0.29 -7.24 12.08
C LYS A 163 0.07 -6.21 10.96
N ALA A 164 -0.12 -6.69 9.74
CA ALA A 164 -0.46 -5.87 8.58
C ALA A 164 -1.97 -5.63 8.52
N ALA A 165 -2.37 -4.50 7.92
CA ALA A 165 -3.79 -4.26 7.66
C ALA A 165 -4.29 -5.15 6.52
N LEU A 166 -5.59 -5.43 6.52
CA LEU A 166 -6.23 -6.29 5.53
C LEU A 166 -7.58 -5.71 5.12
N VAL A 167 -7.82 -5.59 3.82
CA VAL A 167 -9.15 -5.57 3.24
C VAL A 167 -9.52 -7.02 2.97
N PRO A 168 -10.49 -7.63 3.67
CA PRO A 168 -10.73 -9.08 3.54
C PRO A 168 -11.15 -9.49 2.14
N PHE A 169 -11.97 -8.67 1.48
CA PHE A 169 -12.40 -8.89 0.10
C PHE A 169 -12.38 -7.55 -0.68
N PHE A 170 -11.41 -7.42 -1.58
CA PHE A 170 -11.19 -6.20 -2.36
C PHE A 170 -12.36 -5.89 -3.30
N LEU A 171 -12.98 -6.91 -3.89
CA LEU A 171 -14.10 -6.78 -4.83
C LEU A 171 -15.48 -6.88 -4.15
N LYS A 172 -15.57 -6.57 -2.85
CA LYS A 172 -16.86 -6.58 -2.15
C LYS A 172 -17.86 -5.63 -2.80
N GLY A 173 -19.09 -6.12 -3.06
CA GLY A 173 -20.14 -5.40 -3.76
C GLY A 173 -19.91 -5.25 -5.27
N VAL A 174 -18.87 -5.91 -5.79
CA VAL A 174 -18.57 -6.05 -7.22
C VAL A 174 -18.66 -7.51 -7.61
N GLY A 175 -17.81 -8.36 -7.04
CA GLY A 175 -17.73 -9.79 -7.35
C GLY A 175 -18.80 -10.62 -6.66
N ASP A 176 -19.33 -10.17 -5.52
CA ASP A 176 -20.41 -10.77 -4.75
C ASP A 176 -21.77 -10.06 -4.92
N ASP A 177 -21.90 -9.16 -5.92
CA ASP A 177 -23.18 -8.54 -6.27
C ASP A 177 -24.12 -9.62 -6.87
N PRO A 178 -25.43 -9.59 -6.57
CA PRO A 178 -26.41 -10.52 -7.18
C PRO A 178 -26.40 -10.51 -8.71
N ASP A 179 -26.05 -9.37 -9.32
CA ASP A 179 -25.84 -9.22 -10.77
C ASP A 179 -24.40 -8.70 -11.02
N PRO A 180 -23.38 -9.59 -10.91
CA PRO A 180 -22.01 -9.15 -11.00
C PRO A 180 -21.62 -8.69 -12.41
N LEU A 181 -22.27 -9.17 -13.46
CA LEU A 181 -21.89 -8.86 -14.85
C LEU A 181 -21.94 -7.38 -15.19
N LYS A 182 -22.79 -6.60 -14.51
CA LYS A 182 -22.84 -5.14 -14.69
C LYS A 182 -21.58 -4.41 -14.25
N TRP A 183 -20.74 -5.07 -13.42
CA TRP A 183 -19.51 -4.51 -12.87
C TRP A 183 -18.24 -4.96 -13.59
N PHE A 184 -18.37 -5.91 -14.53
CA PHE A 184 -17.24 -6.47 -15.23
C PHE A 184 -17.21 -6.04 -16.72
N GLN A 185 -16.03 -6.11 -17.31
CA GLN A 185 -15.83 -5.97 -18.74
C GLN A 185 -16.37 -7.20 -19.48
N ALA A 186 -16.33 -7.17 -20.80
CA ALA A 186 -16.83 -8.29 -21.63
C ALA A 186 -16.11 -9.64 -21.35
N ASP A 187 -14.88 -9.58 -20.83
CA ASP A 187 -14.10 -10.75 -20.43
C ASP A 187 -14.59 -11.42 -19.13
N ARG A 188 -15.47 -10.77 -18.36
CA ARG A 188 -16.04 -11.25 -17.10
C ARG A 188 -15.00 -11.51 -16.00
N ILE A 189 -13.81 -10.95 -16.14
CA ILE A 189 -12.68 -11.09 -15.20
C ILE A 189 -12.32 -9.73 -14.62
N HIS A 190 -12.22 -8.71 -15.48
CA HIS A 190 -11.76 -7.40 -15.07
C HIS A 190 -12.94 -6.47 -14.77
N PRO A 191 -12.97 -5.81 -13.60
CA PRO A 191 -13.97 -4.79 -13.28
C PRO A 191 -13.94 -3.65 -14.29
N ASN A 192 -15.13 -3.17 -14.66
CA ASN A 192 -15.26 -2.03 -15.56
C ASN A 192 -15.09 -0.69 -14.81
N GLU A 193 -15.25 0.43 -15.52
CA GLU A 193 -15.08 1.76 -14.95
C GLU A 193 -16.09 2.07 -13.83
N ALA A 194 -17.33 1.59 -13.94
CA ALA A 194 -18.36 1.80 -12.92
C ALA A 194 -18.05 1.10 -11.57
N ALA A 195 -17.23 0.04 -11.58
CA ALA A 195 -16.80 -0.67 -10.39
C ALA A 195 -15.71 0.06 -9.60
N GLN A 196 -14.91 0.90 -10.25
CA GLN A 196 -13.69 1.47 -9.66
C GLN A 196 -13.93 2.32 -8.39
N PRO A 197 -14.97 3.16 -8.31
CA PRO A 197 -15.31 3.88 -7.09
C PRO A 197 -15.66 2.94 -5.93
N ARG A 198 -16.30 1.80 -6.21
CA ARG A 198 -16.68 0.80 -5.20
C ARG A 198 -15.45 0.06 -4.68
N MET A 199 -14.51 -0.30 -5.57
CA MET A 199 -13.22 -0.88 -5.20
C MET A 199 -12.45 0.07 -4.28
N LEU A 200 -12.37 1.36 -4.63
CA LEU A 200 -11.76 2.36 -3.75
C LEU A 200 -12.48 2.46 -2.40
N ALA A 201 -13.81 2.44 -2.38
CA ALA A 201 -14.59 2.49 -1.14
C ALA A 201 -14.30 1.32 -0.19
N ASN A 202 -13.91 0.15 -0.70
CA ASN A 202 -13.48 -0.99 0.10
C ASN A 202 -12.08 -0.78 0.73
N VAL A 203 -11.19 -0.08 0.04
CA VAL A 203 -9.80 0.17 0.47
C VAL A 203 -9.70 1.37 1.40
N TRP A 204 -10.40 2.45 1.07
CA TRP A 204 -10.22 3.78 1.67
C TRP A 204 -10.35 3.82 3.18
N PRO A 205 -11.38 3.22 3.84
CA PRO A 205 -11.55 3.31 5.29
C PRO A 205 -10.38 2.70 6.08
N ILE A 206 -9.73 1.68 5.52
CA ILE A 206 -8.62 0.98 6.16
C ILE A 206 -7.31 1.73 5.91
N LEU A 207 -7.05 2.13 4.67
CA LEU A 207 -5.88 2.91 4.31
C LEU A 207 -5.84 4.26 5.04
N LYS A 208 -6.96 4.99 5.08
CA LYS A 208 -7.07 6.29 5.75
C LYS A 208 -6.67 6.24 7.22
N LYS A 209 -6.94 5.13 7.92
CA LYS A 209 -6.53 4.94 9.33
C LYS A 209 -5.01 4.79 9.49
N GLN A 210 -4.29 4.35 8.46
CA GLN A 210 -2.83 4.24 8.47
C GLN A 210 -2.15 5.58 8.14
N LEU A 211 -2.82 6.44 7.38
CA LEU A 211 -2.31 7.76 7.02
C LEU A 211 -2.50 8.75 8.19
N LYS A 212 -1.42 9.17 8.77
CA LYS A 212 -1.39 10.14 9.89
C LYS A 212 -1.59 11.56 9.40
#